data_308fca7b4f7276e2b9aaacdbb0409998
#
_entry.id   308fca7b4f7276e2b9aaacdbb0409998
#
_cell.length_a   1.000
_cell.length_b   1.000
_cell.length_c   1.000
_cell.angle_alpha   90.00
_cell.angle_beta   90.00
_cell.angle_gamma   90.00
#
_symmetry.space_group_name_H-M   'P 1'
#
loop_
_entity.id
_entity.type
_entity.pdbx_description
1 polymer ?
#
loop_
_entity_poly.entity_id
_entity_poly.type
_entity_poly.pdbx_seq_one_letter_code
_entity_poly.pdbx_strand_id
1 'polypeptide(L)'
;GEHPACVAEATSATEAASAPEGGGGYLVRCYGFHEDTVHPDRYQPELEEELRKIMEDYDPDVIHCFGTEYPHTLAVCRVYPHPERILLGIQGICSLCAEAYFADLPERVTRKVTFRDLVKRDSLRSQQEKFVRRGVMEREAIGLAGNITGRTAWDREVTTGWNPGAQYYPMNETLRASFYEGSWDPEHCEPHSIFVSQGDYPLKGLHYLLKALPGIRRKFPDVQVYVAGNDLTAYHTLKQKLKISAYGQYLRDLIREGQLEDCVHFTGRL
;
A
#
# COMPACT_ATOMS: atom_id res chain seq x y z
N GLY A 1 -2.96 12.73 -16.23
CA GLY A 1 -4.39 12.59 -16.33
C GLY A 1 -4.93 12.42 -14.93
N GLU A 2 -5.75 13.34 -14.52
CA GLU A 2 -6.49 13.33 -13.27
C GLU A 2 -7.40 12.11 -13.29
N HIS A 3 -7.28 11.25 -12.29
CA HIS A 3 -8.36 10.33 -11.98
C HIS A 3 -9.53 11.20 -11.51
N PRO A 4 -10.73 11.07 -12.07
CA PRO A 4 -11.89 11.66 -11.47
C PRO A 4 -12.06 11.01 -10.10
N ALA A 5 -11.88 11.80 -9.05
CA ALA A 5 -12.43 11.47 -7.75
C ALA A 5 -13.93 11.26 -8.00
N CYS A 6 -14.42 10.07 -7.74
CA CYS A 6 -15.85 9.82 -7.68
C CYS A 6 -16.35 10.59 -6.46
N VAL A 7 -16.67 11.87 -6.64
CA VAL A 7 -17.42 12.66 -5.69
C VAL A 7 -18.86 12.24 -5.90
N ALA A 8 -19.27 11.16 -5.27
CA ALA A 8 -20.67 10.89 -5.06
C ALA A 8 -21.08 11.70 -3.83
N GLU A 9 -21.90 12.72 -4.02
CA GLU A 9 -22.64 13.34 -2.92
C GLU A 9 -23.45 12.25 -2.24
N ALA A 10 -23.15 12.01 -0.95
CA ALA A 10 -23.87 11.01 -0.17
C ALA A 10 -25.24 11.54 0.19
N THR A 11 -26.21 11.13 -0.60
CA THR A 11 -27.61 11.08 -0.19
C THR A 11 -28.22 9.81 -0.74
N SER A 12 -28.57 8.91 0.18
CA SER A 12 -29.34 7.68 -0.02
C SER A 12 -28.64 6.50 -0.72
N ALA A 13 -28.96 5.30 -0.27
CA ALA A 13 -28.59 4.02 -0.88
C ALA A 13 -28.66 4.09 -2.41
N THR A 14 -27.51 4.00 -3.07
CA THR A 14 -27.44 4.01 -4.52
C THR A 14 -27.83 2.62 -5.03
N GLU A 15 -28.75 2.57 -5.98
CA GLU A 15 -29.30 1.36 -6.60
C GLU A 15 -28.23 0.31 -6.96
N ALA A 16 -28.63 -0.94 -6.80
CA ALA A 16 -27.85 -2.12 -7.11
C ALA A 16 -27.27 -2.10 -8.54
N ALA A 17 -25.95 -2.16 -8.66
CA ALA A 17 -25.32 -2.48 -9.93
C ALA A 17 -25.61 -3.94 -10.26
N SER A 18 -26.26 -4.21 -11.41
CA SER A 18 -26.48 -5.56 -11.93
C SER A 18 -25.15 -6.21 -12.30
N ALA A 19 -24.93 -7.44 -11.82
CA ALA A 19 -23.82 -8.27 -12.24
C ALA A 19 -23.93 -8.61 -13.75
N PRO A 20 -22.81 -8.85 -14.45
CA PRO A 20 -22.83 -9.26 -15.85
C PRO A 20 -23.59 -10.59 -16.03
N GLU A 21 -24.34 -10.70 -17.12
CA GLU A 21 -25.16 -11.86 -17.47
C GLU A 21 -24.31 -13.13 -17.57
N GLY A 22 -24.60 -14.10 -16.71
CA GLY A 22 -23.96 -15.42 -16.75
C GLY A 22 -23.90 -16.13 -15.41
N GLY A 23 -25.04 -16.61 -14.89
CA GLY A 23 -25.14 -17.48 -13.71
C GLY A 23 -25.56 -16.75 -12.44
N GLY A 24 -26.62 -17.20 -11.80
CA GLY A 24 -27.27 -16.84 -10.56
C GLY A 24 -26.92 -15.45 -10.01
N GLY A 25 -27.69 -14.44 -10.40
CA GLY A 25 -27.39 -13.04 -10.07
C GLY A 25 -27.41 -12.80 -8.57
N TYR A 26 -26.25 -12.44 -8.02
CA TYR A 26 -26.16 -11.90 -6.68
C TYR A 26 -26.46 -10.40 -6.75
N LEU A 27 -27.35 -9.93 -5.89
CA LEU A 27 -27.60 -8.51 -5.71
C LEU A 27 -26.47 -7.92 -4.86
N VAL A 28 -25.67 -7.00 -5.43
CA VAL A 28 -24.66 -6.26 -4.70
C VAL A 28 -25.21 -4.88 -4.37
N ARG A 29 -25.30 -4.55 -3.08
CA ARG A 29 -25.64 -3.20 -2.61
C ARG A 29 -24.35 -2.46 -2.27
N CYS A 30 -24.16 -1.27 -2.82
CA CYS A 30 -23.01 -0.43 -2.58
C CYS A 30 -23.39 0.76 -1.69
N TYR A 31 -22.60 1.01 -0.67
CA TYR A 31 -22.70 2.17 0.21
C TYR A 31 -21.44 3.02 0.09
N GLY A 32 -21.60 4.33 0.08
CA GLY A 32 -20.50 5.29 0.13
C GLY A 32 -20.41 5.96 1.51
N PHE A 33 -19.21 6.29 1.93
CA PHE A 33 -18.95 7.12 3.10
C PHE A 33 -17.79 8.07 2.81
N HIS A 34 -17.69 9.17 3.59
CA HIS A 34 -16.66 10.18 3.40
C HIS A 34 -15.43 9.87 4.24
N GLU A 35 -14.27 9.82 3.62
CA GLU A 35 -12.99 9.66 4.31
C GLU A 35 -11.91 10.54 3.69
N ASP A 36 -11.12 11.23 4.52
CA ASP A 36 -9.93 11.97 4.07
C ASP A 36 -8.80 11.01 3.70
N THR A 37 -8.82 10.50 2.47
CA THR A 37 -7.78 9.60 1.95
C THR A 37 -6.43 10.29 1.71
N VAL A 38 -6.37 11.62 1.78
CA VAL A 38 -5.13 12.40 1.69
C VAL A 38 -4.36 12.37 3.03
N HIS A 39 -5.09 12.31 4.13
CA HIS A 39 -4.53 12.26 5.48
C HIS A 39 -5.01 11.02 6.27
N PRO A 40 -4.73 9.81 5.80
CA PRO A 40 -5.19 8.57 6.44
C PRO A 40 -4.57 8.32 7.82
N ASP A 41 -3.65 9.19 8.22
CA ASP A 41 -3.02 9.22 9.54
C ASP A 41 -3.81 10.02 10.58
N ARG A 42 -4.99 10.53 10.21
CA ARG A 42 -5.88 11.30 11.10
C ARG A 42 -7.20 10.57 11.24
N TYR A 43 -7.56 10.29 12.49
CA TYR A 43 -8.87 9.73 12.77
C TYR A 43 -9.97 10.80 12.58
N GLN A 44 -11.08 10.38 12.00
CA GLN A 44 -12.24 11.23 11.72
C GLN A 44 -13.44 10.65 12.48
N PRO A 45 -13.86 11.25 13.60
CA PRO A 45 -14.99 10.74 14.40
C PRO A 45 -16.32 10.66 13.63
N GLU A 46 -16.46 11.46 12.58
CA GLU A 46 -17.65 11.51 11.72
C GLU A 46 -17.89 10.16 11.00
N LEU A 47 -16.82 9.41 10.73
CA LEU A 47 -16.90 8.06 10.15
C LEU A 47 -17.74 7.12 11.01
N GLU A 48 -17.71 7.25 12.33
CA GLU A 48 -18.44 6.38 13.23
C GLU A 48 -19.95 6.47 13.01
N GLU A 49 -20.47 7.66 12.81
CA GLU A 49 -21.90 7.88 12.59
C GLU A 49 -22.34 7.42 11.19
N GLU A 50 -21.54 7.71 10.16
CA GLU A 50 -21.84 7.26 8.80
C GLU A 50 -21.83 5.72 8.69
N LEU A 51 -20.81 5.07 9.24
CA LEU A 51 -20.69 3.63 9.19
C LEU A 51 -21.75 2.94 10.06
N ARG A 52 -22.14 3.52 11.20
CA ARG A 52 -23.24 3.00 12.02
C ARG A 52 -24.55 2.97 11.21
N LYS A 53 -24.90 4.04 10.52
CA LYS A 53 -26.09 4.09 9.67
C LYS A 53 -26.09 3.03 8.56
N ILE A 54 -24.91 2.82 7.93
CA ILE A 54 -24.77 1.77 6.90
C ILE A 54 -25.02 0.39 7.52
N MET A 55 -24.42 0.11 8.68
CA MET A 55 -24.58 -1.18 9.37
C MET A 55 -26.00 -1.41 9.88
N GLU A 56 -26.67 -0.36 10.35
CA GLU A 56 -28.09 -0.43 10.76
C GLU A 56 -29.03 -0.68 9.57
N ASP A 57 -28.76 -0.07 8.40
CA ASP A 57 -29.57 -0.28 7.18
C ASP A 57 -29.32 -1.65 6.54
N TYR A 58 -28.09 -2.14 6.56
CA TYR A 58 -27.71 -3.40 5.90
C TYR A 58 -27.89 -4.62 6.81
N ASP A 59 -27.71 -4.47 8.11
CA ASP A 59 -27.73 -5.53 9.14
C ASP A 59 -26.82 -6.73 8.78
N PRO A 60 -25.49 -6.54 8.68
CA PRO A 60 -24.60 -7.58 8.17
C PRO A 60 -24.39 -8.71 9.19
N ASP A 61 -24.38 -9.96 8.71
CA ASP A 61 -23.96 -11.13 9.51
C ASP A 61 -22.45 -11.13 9.79
N VAL A 62 -21.65 -10.63 8.85
CA VAL A 62 -20.19 -10.52 8.94
C VAL A 62 -19.72 -9.24 8.26
N ILE A 63 -18.78 -8.56 8.88
CA ILE A 63 -18.07 -7.42 8.28
C ILE A 63 -16.62 -7.82 8.01
N HIS A 64 -16.22 -7.83 6.74
CA HIS A 64 -14.82 -8.01 6.37
C HIS A 64 -14.18 -6.66 6.06
N CYS A 65 -13.34 -6.17 6.94
CA CYS A 65 -12.49 -4.99 6.71
C CYS A 65 -11.23 -5.42 5.97
N PHE A 66 -11.08 -4.97 4.73
CA PHE A 66 -9.95 -5.34 3.88
C PHE A 66 -8.81 -4.33 4.01
N GLY A 67 -7.94 -4.54 4.98
CA GLY A 67 -6.83 -3.66 5.37
C GLY A 67 -7.08 -2.94 6.70
N THR A 68 -6.00 -2.55 7.34
CA THR A 68 -6.00 -1.83 8.63
C THR A 68 -5.37 -0.44 8.52
N GLU A 69 -5.02 -0.05 7.29
CA GLU A 69 -4.23 1.16 7.02
C GLU A 69 -5.03 2.46 7.05
N TYR A 70 -6.35 2.38 7.08
CA TYR A 70 -7.24 3.54 7.03
C TYR A 70 -8.13 3.66 8.25
N PRO A 71 -8.55 4.89 8.63
CA PRO A 71 -9.37 5.14 9.82
C PRO A 71 -10.71 4.42 9.85
N HIS A 72 -11.35 4.18 8.69
CA HIS A 72 -12.64 3.51 8.62
C HIS A 72 -12.64 2.11 9.27
N THR A 73 -11.53 1.38 9.19
CA THR A 73 -11.41 0.07 9.86
C THR A 73 -11.55 0.20 11.37
N LEU A 74 -10.87 1.18 11.98
CA LEU A 74 -11.02 1.46 13.40
C LEU A 74 -12.43 1.92 13.74
N ALA A 75 -13.02 2.79 12.90
CA ALA A 75 -14.38 3.26 13.12
C ALA A 75 -15.40 2.11 13.12
N VAL A 76 -15.31 1.17 12.18
CA VAL A 76 -16.11 -0.07 12.17
C VAL A 76 -15.95 -0.82 13.50
N CYS A 77 -14.69 -1.09 13.92
CA CYS A 77 -14.43 -1.83 15.15
C CYS A 77 -14.97 -1.16 16.41
N ARG A 78 -15.08 0.16 16.41
CA ARG A 78 -15.61 0.94 17.56
C ARG A 78 -17.12 0.94 17.64
N VAL A 79 -17.80 0.96 16.47
CA VAL A 79 -19.25 1.17 16.46
C VAL A 79 -20.06 -0.09 16.26
N TYR A 80 -19.48 -1.14 15.66
CA TYR A 80 -20.19 -2.40 15.45
C TYR A 80 -20.25 -3.21 16.75
N PRO A 81 -21.45 -3.54 17.26
CA PRO A 81 -21.61 -4.11 18.61
C PRO A 81 -21.21 -5.60 18.71
N HIS A 82 -20.85 -6.24 17.56
CA HIS A 82 -20.57 -7.65 17.43
C HIS A 82 -19.14 -7.92 16.96
N PRO A 83 -18.11 -7.76 17.83
CA PRO A 83 -16.72 -7.96 17.44
C PRO A 83 -16.43 -9.37 16.90
N GLU A 84 -17.18 -10.38 17.35
CA GLU A 84 -17.11 -11.77 16.86
C GLU A 84 -17.56 -11.93 15.40
N ARG A 85 -18.20 -10.91 14.82
CA ARG A 85 -18.61 -10.87 13.40
C ARG A 85 -17.70 -9.95 12.56
N ILE A 86 -16.67 -9.34 13.15
CA ILE A 86 -15.67 -8.55 12.43
C ILE A 86 -14.52 -9.46 12.04
N LEU A 87 -14.15 -9.46 10.75
CA LEU A 87 -12.95 -10.07 10.20
C LEU A 87 -12.03 -8.97 9.67
N LEU A 88 -10.86 -8.81 10.28
CA LEU A 88 -9.82 -7.88 9.79
C LEU A 88 -8.83 -8.58 8.86
N GLY A 89 -8.75 -8.16 7.61
CA GLY A 89 -7.78 -8.64 6.63
C GLY A 89 -6.48 -7.82 6.68
N ILE A 90 -5.38 -8.45 7.08
CA ILE A 90 -4.08 -7.80 7.17
C ILE A 90 -3.45 -7.69 5.78
N GLN A 91 -3.22 -6.45 5.32
CA GLN A 91 -2.52 -6.14 4.06
C GLN A 91 -1.06 -5.73 4.29
N GLY A 92 -0.80 -5.11 5.39
CA GLY A 92 0.50 -4.71 5.93
C GLY A 92 0.30 -4.28 7.37
N ILE A 93 1.38 -4.09 8.11
CA ILE A 93 1.33 -3.66 9.49
C ILE A 93 2.01 -2.29 9.61
N CYS A 94 1.21 -1.23 9.69
CA CYS A 94 1.66 0.16 9.66
C CYS A 94 2.69 0.49 10.74
N SER A 95 2.50 0.00 11.96
CA SER A 95 3.44 0.24 13.07
C SER A 95 4.82 -0.36 12.79
N LEU A 96 4.89 -1.57 12.24
CA LEU A 96 6.17 -2.21 11.88
C LEU A 96 6.75 -1.62 10.59
N CYS A 97 5.90 -1.21 9.65
CA CYS A 97 6.35 -0.41 8.51
C CYS A 97 6.99 0.92 8.97
N ALA A 98 6.47 1.56 10.03
CA ALA A 98 7.05 2.77 10.59
C ALA A 98 8.45 2.54 11.17
N GLU A 99 8.65 1.43 11.88
CA GLU A 99 9.96 1.05 12.45
C GLU A 99 11.00 0.82 11.35
N ALA A 100 10.62 0.11 10.28
CA ALA A 100 11.48 -0.21 9.15
C ALA A 100 11.49 0.86 8.04
N TYR A 101 10.79 2.00 8.22
CA TYR A 101 10.46 2.90 7.11
C TYR A 101 11.67 3.41 6.34
N PHE A 102 12.77 3.66 7.03
CA PHE A 102 13.98 4.18 6.39
C PHE A 102 14.81 3.10 5.68
N ALA A 103 14.58 1.82 5.97
CA ALA A 103 15.23 0.70 5.28
C ALA A 103 16.74 0.93 5.10
N ASP A 104 17.46 1.19 6.21
CA ASP A 104 18.91 1.46 6.25
C ASP A 104 19.41 2.60 5.36
N LEU A 105 18.55 3.56 5.02
CA LEU A 105 18.99 4.78 4.34
C LEU A 105 19.98 5.55 5.21
N PRO A 106 21.05 6.12 4.61
CA PRO A 106 21.96 6.98 5.35
C PRO A 106 21.24 8.16 5.99
N GLU A 107 21.66 8.56 7.18
CA GLU A 107 21.05 9.65 7.94
C GLU A 107 20.98 10.96 7.12
N ARG A 108 22.01 11.25 6.31
CA ARG A 108 22.02 12.38 5.38
C ARG A 108 20.84 12.38 4.41
N VAL A 109 20.30 11.19 4.05
CA VAL A 109 19.15 11.05 3.15
C VAL A 109 17.85 11.20 3.93
N THR A 110 17.74 10.55 5.08
CA THR A 110 16.52 10.60 5.92
C THR A 110 16.24 11.97 6.50
N ARG A 111 17.29 12.79 6.70
CA ARG A 111 17.17 14.19 7.16
C ARG A 111 17.00 15.20 6.03
N LYS A 112 17.24 14.80 4.78
CA LYS A 112 17.16 15.71 3.64
C LYS A 112 15.71 16.07 3.37
N VAL A 113 15.48 17.38 3.13
CA VAL A 113 14.20 17.92 2.72
C VAL A 113 14.42 18.65 1.39
N THR A 114 13.79 18.19 0.32
CA THR A 114 13.83 18.87 -0.98
C THR A 114 12.76 19.95 -1.06
N PHE A 115 12.81 20.78 -2.10
CA PHE A 115 11.75 21.75 -2.36
C PHE A 115 10.37 21.09 -2.50
N ARG A 116 10.31 19.96 -3.21
CA ARG A 116 9.08 19.14 -3.32
C ARG A 116 8.60 18.68 -1.95
N ASP A 117 9.50 18.17 -1.12
CA ASP A 117 9.15 17.63 0.19
C ASP A 117 8.63 18.73 1.13
N LEU A 118 9.19 19.94 1.01
CA LEU A 118 8.72 21.11 1.77
C LEU A 118 7.31 21.53 1.33
N VAL A 119 7.09 21.69 0.02
CA VAL A 119 5.80 22.13 -0.53
C VAL A 119 4.68 21.12 -0.26
N LYS A 120 5.00 19.82 -0.39
CA LYS A 120 4.02 18.75 -0.17
C LYS A 120 3.90 18.31 1.30
N ARG A 121 4.76 18.83 2.19
CA ARG A 121 4.88 18.37 3.59
C ARG A 121 5.02 16.85 3.66
N ASP A 122 5.87 16.29 2.81
CA ASP A 122 5.96 14.87 2.54
C ASP A 122 7.43 14.40 2.50
N SER A 123 8.25 14.87 3.46
CA SER A 123 9.61 14.37 3.68
C SER A 123 9.59 12.93 4.17
N LEU A 124 10.71 12.21 4.06
CA LEU A 124 10.82 10.83 4.55
C LEU A 124 10.43 10.69 6.02
N ARG A 125 10.81 11.66 6.86
CA ARG A 125 10.41 11.68 8.28
C ARG A 125 8.92 11.89 8.45
N SER A 126 8.34 12.83 7.69
CA SER A 126 6.90 13.06 7.72
C SER A 126 6.11 11.83 7.27
N GLN A 127 6.61 11.10 6.27
CA GLN A 127 6.00 9.84 5.83
C GLN A 127 6.08 8.77 6.94
N GLN A 128 7.24 8.60 7.59
CA GLN A 128 7.37 7.70 8.75
C GLN A 128 6.41 8.06 9.87
N GLU A 129 6.30 9.34 10.23
CA GLU A 129 5.39 9.81 11.27
C GLU A 129 3.92 9.52 10.95
N LYS A 130 3.52 9.59 9.67
CA LYS A 130 2.19 9.17 9.23
C LYS A 130 1.97 7.68 9.50
N PHE A 131 2.95 6.82 9.20
CA PHE A 131 2.86 5.39 9.50
C PHE A 131 2.79 5.13 11.01
N VAL A 132 3.52 5.88 11.83
CA VAL A 132 3.41 5.78 13.30
C VAL A 132 1.99 6.05 13.77
N ARG A 133 1.38 7.16 13.30
CA ARG A 133 0.00 7.52 13.69
C ARG A 133 -1.03 6.49 13.20
N ARG A 134 -0.87 5.99 11.96
CA ARG A 134 -1.71 4.91 11.43
C ARG A 134 -1.56 3.62 12.24
N GLY A 135 -0.34 3.29 12.65
CA GLY A 135 -0.06 2.14 13.50
C GLY A 135 -0.75 2.18 14.87
N VAL A 136 -0.99 3.38 15.41
CA VAL A 136 -1.79 3.52 16.65
C VAL A 136 -3.24 3.09 16.43
N MET A 137 -3.86 3.58 15.36
CA MET A 137 -5.24 3.22 14.98
C MET A 137 -5.37 1.74 14.63
N GLU A 138 -4.41 1.20 13.89
CA GLU A 138 -4.34 -0.21 13.53
C GLU A 138 -4.29 -1.13 14.76
N ARG A 139 -3.41 -0.83 15.73
CA ARG A 139 -3.31 -1.61 16.96
C ARG A 139 -4.61 -1.61 17.76
N GLU A 140 -5.29 -0.48 17.81
CA GLU A 140 -6.58 -0.39 18.47
C GLU A 140 -7.63 -1.22 17.73
N ALA A 141 -7.72 -1.12 16.40
CA ALA A 141 -8.64 -1.91 15.58
C ALA A 141 -8.40 -3.42 15.75
N ILE A 142 -7.16 -3.86 15.70
CA ILE A 142 -6.78 -5.26 15.93
C ILE A 142 -7.19 -5.71 17.34
N GLY A 143 -7.00 -4.86 18.35
CA GLY A 143 -7.39 -5.15 19.74
C GLY A 143 -8.89 -5.31 19.96
N LEU A 144 -9.72 -4.70 19.11
CA LEU A 144 -11.19 -4.73 19.19
C LEU A 144 -11.83 -5.86 18.37
N ALA A 145 -11.17 -6.37 17.34
CA ALA A 145 -11.74 -7.36 16.42
C ALA A 145 -11.73 -8.77 17.00
N GLY A 146 -12.80 -9.53 16.76
CA GLY A 146 -12.89 -10.94 17.17
C GLY A 146 -12.17 -11.90 16.22
N ASN A 147 -12.01 -11.52 14.95
CA ASN A 147 -11.37 -12.37 13.95
C ASN A 147 -10.38 -11.58 13.11
N ILE A 148 -9.27 -12.24 12.77
CA ILE A 148 -8.19 -11.68 11.96
C ILE A 148 -7.82 -12.67 10.86
N THR A 149 -7.52 -12.18 9.69
CA THR A 149 -7.01 -12.98 8.58
C THR A 149 -5.76 -12.35 7.98
N GLY A 150 -4.84 -13.18 7.54
CA GLY A 150 -3.60 -12.77 6.90
C GLY A 150 -2.97 -13.91 6.11
N ARG A 151 -1.83 -13.65 5.51
CA ARG A 151 -1.21 -14.55 4.52
C ARG A 151 0.05 -15.24 5.01
N THR A 152 0.65 -14.73 6.07
CA THR A 152 1.98 -15.17 6.52
C THR A 152 1.99 -15.58 7.98
N ALA A 153 2.95 -16.44 8.35
CA ALA A 153 3.21 -16.77 9.75
C ALA A 153 3.54 -15.52 10.59
N TRP A 154 4.18 -14.53 9.96
CA TRP A 154 4.53 -13.27 10.60
C TRP A 154 3.29 -12.42 10.93
N ASP A 155 2.33 -12.27 10.00
CA ASP A 155 1.05 -11.59 10.27
C ASP A 155 0.35 -12.21 11.47
N ARG A 156 0.31 -13.55 11.49
CA ARG A 156 -0.29 -14.33 12.59
C ARG A 156 0.42 -14.04 13.91
N GLU A 157 1.74 -14.17 13.95
CA GLU A 157 2.52 -14.00 15.18
C GLU A 157 2.32 -12.60 15.76
N VAL A 158 2.43 -11.57 14.94
CA VAL A 158 2.28 -10.17 15.36
C VAL A 158 0.86 -9.90 15.87
N THR A 159 -0.15 -10.24 15.08
CA THR A 159 -1.55 -9.89 15.41
C THR A 159 -2.08 -10.69 16.59
N THR A 160 -1.74 -11.97 16.72
CA THR A 160 -2.09 -12.77 17.90
C THR A 160 -1.32 -12.36 19.15
N GLY A 161 -0.11 -11.80 19.00
CA GLY A 161 0.62 -11.17 20.09
C GLY A 161 -0.06 -9.88 20.61
N TRP A 162 -0.72 -9.13 19.73
CA TRP A 162 -1.46 -7.92 20.12
C TRP A 162 -2.88 -8.20 20.59
N ASN A 163 -3.55 -9.20 20.02
CA ASN A 163 -4.88 -9.65 20.43
C ASN A 163 -4.95 -11.18 20.54
N PRO A 164 -4.54 -11.74 21.69
CA PRO A 164 -4.59 -13.18 21.90
C PRO A 164 -6.02 -13.77 21.93
N GLY A 165 -7.04 -12.91 22.09
CA GLY A 165 -8.45 -13.31 22.11
C GLY A 165 -9.06 -13.45 20.72
N ALA A 166 -8.43 -12.90 19.69
CA ALA A 166 -8.94 -13.00 18.32
C ALA A 166 -8.65 -14.38 17.71
N GLN A 167 -9.62 -14.88 16.94
CA GLN A 167 -9.42 -16.08 16.12
C GLN A 167 -8.69 -15.70 14.82
N TYR A 168 -7.57 -16.38 14.54
CA TYR A 168 -6.82 -16.15 13.31
C TYR A 168 -7.16 -17.19 12.23
N TYR A 169 -7.43 -16.71 11.00
CA TYR A 169 -7.70 -17.51 9.82
C TYR A 169 -6.65 -17.24 8.74
N PRO A 170 -5.91 -18.25 8.26
CA PRO A 170 -5.03 -18.07 7.11
C PRO A 170 -5.89 -17.91 5.84
N MET A 171 -5.64 -16.89 5.05
CA MET A 171 -6.39 -16.62 3.82
C MET A 171 -5.45 -16.07 2.74
N ASN A 172 -5.44 -16.75 1.60
CA ASN A 172 -4.81 -16.23 0.39
C ASN A 172 -5.81 -15.38 -0.39
N GLU A 173 -5.32 -14.27 -0.94
CA GLU A 173 -6.11 -13.43 -1.81
C GLU A 173 -6.28 -14.07 -3.18
N THR A 174 -7.43 -13.83 -3.81
CA THR A 174 -7.65 -14.19 -5.22
C THR A 174 -6.99 -13.15 -6.13
N LEU A 175 -6.40 -13.60 -7.20
CA LEU A 175 -5.87 -12.76 -8.26
C LEU A 175 -6.95 -12.47 -9.31
N ARG A 176 -6.73 -11.45 -10.14
CA ARG A 176 -7.58 -11.20 -11.31
C ARG A 176 -7.47 -12.37 -12.28
N ALA A 177 -8.55 -12.65 -13.04
CA ALA A 177 -8.62 -13.78 -13.97
C ALA A 177 -7.40 -13.89 -14.91
N SER A 178 -6.92 -12.76 -15.42
CA SER A 178 -5.76 -12.71 -16.31
C SER A 178 -4.46 -13.31 -15.72
N PHE A 179 -4.34 -13.38 -14.38
CA PHE A 179 -3.18 -14.02 -13.74
C PHE A 179 -3.25 -15.56 -13.74
N TYR A 180 -4.42 -16.13 -14.03
CA TYR A 180 -4.61 -17.59 -14.13
C TYR A 180 -4.54 -18.11 -15.57
N GLU A 181 -4.52 -17.22 -16.56
CA GLU A 181 -4.49 -17.55 -17.97
C GLU A 181 -3.08 -17.70 -18.55
N GLY A 182 -2.09 -17.10 -17.87
CA GLY A 182 -0.70 -17.11 -18.29
C GLY A 182 0.12 -18.23 -17.65
N SER A 183 1.18 -18.65 -18.32
CA SER A 183 2.22 -19.49 -17.75
C SER A 183 3.58 -18.83 -17.93
N TRP A 184 4.43 -18.95 -16.91
CA TRP A 184 5.81 -18.53 -17.05
C TRP A 184 6.58 -19.58 -17.85
N ASP A 185 7.37 -19.12 -18.81
CA ASP A 185 8.19 -19.98 -19.67
C ASP A 185 9.64 -19.44 -19.69
N PRO A 186 10.63 -20.24 -19.23
CA PRO A 186 12.03 -19.82 -19.20
C PRO A 186 12.61 -19.54 -20.60
N GLU A 187 12.09 -20.18 -21.66
CA GLU A 187 12.57 -19.99 -23.03
C GLU A 187 12.18 -18.61 -23.60
N HIS A 188 11.12 -17.98 -23.03
CA HIS A 188 10.65 -16.65 -23.41
C HIS A 188 11.10 -15.55 -22.45
N CYS A 189 11.88 -15.89 -21.42
CA CYS A 189 12.42 -14.88 -20.51
C CYS A 189 13.64 -14.18 -21.12
N GLU A 190 13.74 -12.87 -20.92
CA GLU A 190 14.96 -12.11 -21.18
C GLU A 190 16.05 -12.56 -20.19
N PRO A 191 17.16 -13.17 -20.66
CA PRO A 191 18.24 -13.59 -19.78
C PRO A 191 18.80 -12.42 -18.98
N HIS A 192 19.22 -12.70 -17.75
CA HIS A 192 19.81 -11.72 -16.83
C HIS A 192 18.95 -10.47 -16.59
N SER A 193 17.62 -10.59 -16.72
CA SER A 193 16.69 -9.50 -16.40
C SER A 193 16.19 -9.58 -14.96
N ILE A 194 15.98 -8.40 -14.33
CA ILE A 194 15.41 -8.26 -13.00
C ILE A 194 14.20 -7.32 -13.10
N PHE A 195 13.03 -7.80 -12.70
CA PHE A 195 11.83 -6.98 -12.64
C PHE A 195 11.56 -6.53 -11.20
N VAL A 196 11.33 -5.22 -11.03
CA VAL A 196 10.94 -4.59 -9.75
C VAL A 196 9.54 -4.01 -9.92
N SER A 197 8.57 -4.63 -9.27
CA SER A 197 7.15 -4.24 -9.40
C SER A 197 6.82 -2.86 -8.81
N GLN A 198 7.63 -2.37 -7.86
CA GLN A 198 7.45 -1.09 -7.22
C GLN A 198 8.76 -0.62 -6.56
N GLY A 199 9.14 0.65 -6.75
CA GLY A 199 10.38 1.22 -6.19
C GLY A 199 10.23 2.62 -5.61
N ASP A 200 9.00 3.10 -5.37
CA ASP A 200 8.67 4.50 -5.14
C ASP A 200 8.88 5.01 -3.70
N TYR A 201 9.14 4.13 -2.74
CA TYR A 201 9.51 4.51 -1.38
C TYR A 201 10.47 3.50 -0.72
N PRO A 202 11.18 3.87 0.35
CA PRO A 202 12.31 3.09 0.88
C PRO A 202 11.99 1.63 1.23
N LEU A 203 10.82 1.35 1.83
CA LEU A 203 10.40 0.00 2.22
C LEU A 203 10.34 -1.00 1.04
N LYS A 204 10.23 -0.50 -0.21
CA LYS A 204 10.26 -1.37 -1.40
C LYS A 204 11.67 -1.82 -1.80
N GLY A 205 12.70 -1.25 -1.20
CA GLY A 205 14.04 -1.77 -1.25
C GLY A 205 14.82 -1.53 -2.55
N LEU A 206 14.33 -0.71 -3.50
CA LEU A 206 15.03 -0.46 -4.78
C LEU A 206 16.49 -0.03 -4.57
N HIS A 207 16.78 0.76 -3.55
CA HIS A 207 18.14 1.19 -3.23
C HIS A 207 19.08 0.03 -2.83
N TYR A 208 18.57 -1.06 -2.27
CA TYR A 208 19.38 -2.25 -2.00
C TYR A 208 19.80 -2.94 -3.30
N LEU A 209 18.85 -3.08 -4.24
CA LEU A 209 19.16 -3.62 -5.56
C LEU A 209 20.20 -2.75 -6.27
N LEU A 210 20.02 -1.43 -6.30
CA LEU A 210 20.97 -0.51 -6.94
C LEU A 210 22.36 -0.57 -6.31
N LYS A 211 22.47 -0.78 -5.00
CA LYS A 211 23.77 -1.00 -4.33
C LYS A 211 24.42 -2.33 -4.71
N ALA A 212 23.61 -3.38 -4.91
CA ALA A 212 24.12 -4.71 -5.28
C ALA A 212 24.46 -4.81 -6.79
N LEU A 213 23.81 -4.01 -7.63
CA LEU A 213 23.85 -4.13 -9.07
C LEU A 213 25.26 -4.01 -9.69
N PRO A 214 26.19 -3.15 -9.21
CA PRO A 214 27.57 -3.15 -9.70
C PRO A 214 28.28 -4.50 -9.49
N GLY A 215 27.96 -5.20 -8.40
CA GLY A 215 28.45 -6.56 -8.14
C GLY A 215 27.87 -7.61 -9.07
N ILE A 216 26.58 -7.50 -9.32
CA ILE A 216 25.86 -8.39 -10.27
C ILE A 216 26.41 -8.20 -11.69
N ARG A 217 26.58 -6.94 -12.12
CA ARG A 217 27.07 -6.57 -13.45
C ARG A 217 28.48 -7.10 -13.74
N ARG A 218 29.34 -7.25 -12.73
CA ARG A 218 30.66 -7.88 -12.93
C ARG A 218 30.56 -9.34 -13.35
N LYS A 219 29.49 -10.06 -12.95
CA LYS A 219 29.25 -11.46 -13.32
C LYS A 219 28.38 -11.60 -14.56
N PHE A 220 27.44 -10.69 -14.73
CA PHE A 220 26.47 -10.64 -15.81
C PHE A 220 26.50 -9.24 -16.43
N PRO A 221 27.46 -8.97 -17.36
CA PRO A 221 27.66 -7.63 -17.94
C PRO A 221 26.44 -7.09 -18.70
N ASP A 222 25.58 -7.97 -19.16
CA ASP A 222 24.35 -7.73 -19.90
C ASP A 222 23.09 -7.61 -19.02
N VAL A 223 23.24 -7.60 -17.68
CA VAL A 223 22.09 -7.50 -16.78
C VAL A 223 21.23 -6.27 -17.07
N GLN A 224 19.92 -6.46 -17.09
CA GLN A 224 18.93 -5.39 -17.24
C GLN A 224 17.99 -5.36 -16.04
N VAL A 225 17.60 -4.17 -15.59
CA VAL A 225 16.68 -3.96 -14.47
C VAL A 225 15.50 -3.11 -14.95
N TYR A 226 14.29 -3.66 -14.84
CA TYR A 226 13.05 -3.00 -15.21
C TYR A 226 12.27 -2.65 -13.95
N VAL A 227 12.06 -1.34 -13.70
CA VAL A 227 11.36 -0.84 -12.52
C VAL A 227 10.01 -0.30 -12.95
N ALA A 228 8.92 -0.95 -12.52
CA ALA A 228 7.58 -0.48 -12.78
C ALA A 228 7.22 0.75 -11.91
N GLY A 229 6.36 1.61 -12.44
CA GLY A 229 5.94 2.83 -11.77
C GLY A 229 6.63 4.08 -12.30
N ASN A 230 6.44 5.20 -11.61
CA ASN A 230 6.99 6.48 -12.05
C ASN A 230 8.51 6.54 -11.87
N ASP A 231 9.19 7.14 -12.84
CA ASP A 231 10.61 7.45 -12.70
C ASP A 231 10.81 8.55 -11.63
N LEU A 232 11.24 8.12 -10.45
CA LEU A 232 11.57 9.02 -9.34
C LEU A 232 12.91 9.74 -9.51
N THR A 233 13.73 9.31 -10.47
CA THR A 233 15.10 9.80 -10.67
C THR A 233 15.17 10.87 -11.75
N ALA A 234 14.08 11.09 -12.50
CA ALA A 234 13.99 12.05 -13.61
C ALA A 234 14.42 13.47 -13.21
N TYR A 235 15.37 14.03 -13.96
CA TYR A 235 16.05 15.29 -13.64
C TYR A 235 16.41 16.13 -14.86
N HIS A 236 15.76 15.88 -15.99
CA HIS A 236 16.11 16.52 -17.27
C HIS A 236 15.54 17.92 -17.43
N THR A 237 14.39 18.21 -16.81
CA THR A 237 13.70 19.50 -16.89
C THR A 237 13.70 20.23 -15.55
N LEU A 238 13.52 21.57 -15.55
CA LEU A 238 13.36 22.36 -14.32
C LEU A 238 12.19 21.86 -13.48
N LYS A 239 11.10 21.44 -14.12
CA LYS A 239 9.94 20.88 -13.43
C LYS A 239 10.27 19.57 -12.71
N GLN A 240 11.05 18.69 -13.32
CA GLN A 240 11.52 17.44 -12.68
C GLN A 240 12.48 17.75 -11.53
N LYS A 241 13.41 18.69 -11.72
CA LYS A 241 14.34 19.13 -10.66
C LYS A 241 13.62 19.64 -9.40
N LEU A 242 12.51 20.38 -9.59
CA LEU A 242 11.70 20.89 -8.48
C LEU A 242 10.80 19.81 -7.85
N LYS A 243 10.49 18.72 -8.57
CA LYS A 243 9.60 17.64 -8.13
C LYS A 243 10.32 16.43 -7.53
N ILE A 244 11.65 16.38 -7.60
CA ILE A 244 12.40 15.22 -7.08
C ILE A 244 12.36 15.17 -5.56
N SER A 245 12.05 14.00 -4.99
CA SER A 245 12.09 13.74 -3.55
C SER A 245 13.53 13.46 -3.06
N ALA A 246 13.74 13.49 -1.74
CA ALA A 246 15.03 13.13 -1.15
C ALA A 246 15.42 11.68 -1.51
N TYR A 247 14.45 10.76 -1.51
CA TYR A 247 14.68 9.37 -1.92
C TYR A 247 15.00 9.26 -3.42
N GLY A 248 14.24 9.94 -4.28
CA GLY A 248 14.52 9.96 -5.72
C GLY A 248 15.90 10.50 -6.06
N GLN A 249 16.35 11.54 -5.36
CA GLN A 249 17.73 12.04 -5.51
C GLN A 249 18.77 10.98 -5.10
N TYR A 250 18.52 10.26 -4.02
CA TYR A 250 19.41 9.21 -3.58
C TYR A 250 19.50 8.05 -4.57
N LEU A 251 18.36 7.59 -5.11
CA LEU A 251 18.36 6.56 -6.16
C LEU A 251 19.12 7.02 -7.40
N ARG A 252 18.92 8.27 -7.84
CA ARG A 252 19.66 8.84 -8.96
C ARG A 252 21.17 8.89 -8.71
N ASP A 253 21.57 9.25 -7.49
CA ASP A 253 23.00 9.30 -7.14
C ASP A 253 23.60 7.89 -7.15
N LEU A 254 22.87 6.84 -6.67
CA LEU A 254 23.30 5.45 -6.76
C LEU A 254 23.45 4.96 -8.21
N ILE A 255 22.51 5.30 -9.09
CA ILE A 255 22.57 4.95 -10.52
C ILE A 255 23.82 5.57 -11.15
N ARG A 256 24.04 6.87 -10.91
CA ARG A 256 25.19 7.60 -11.47
C ARG A 256 26.52 7.10 -10.91
N GLU A 257 26.63 6.93 -9.60
CA GLU A 257 27.85 6.44 -8.93
C GLU A 257 28.20 5.00 -9.35
N GLY A 258 27.18 4.18 -9.58
CA GLY A 258 27.31 2.81 -10.06
C GLY A 258 27.47 2.69 -11.58
N GLN A 259 27.38 3.80 -12.34
CA GLN A 259 27.36 3.80 -13.81
C GLN A 259 26.32 2.84 -14.38
N LEU A 260 25.06 2.95 -13.90
CA LEU A 260 23.97 2.00 -14.15
C LEU A 260 22.90 2.55 -15.11
N GLU A 261 23.16 3.71 -15.75
CA GLU A 261 22.20 4.41 -16.60
C GLU A 261 21.76 3.59 -17.82
N ASP A 262 22.62 2.71 -18.28
CA ASP A 262 22.40 1.85 -19.46
C ASP A 262 21.67 0.54 -19.14
N CYS A 263 21.52 0.19 -17.86
CA CYS A 263 20.91 -1.08 -17.45
C CYS A 263 19.73 -0.94 -16.49
N VAL A 264 19.36 0.27 -16.06
CA VAL A 264 18.21 0.51 -15.19
C VAL A 264 17.14 1.30 -15.95
N HIS A 265 15.98 0.68 -16.14
CA HIS A 265 14.89 1.21 -16.95
C HIS A 265 13.63 1.39 -16.12
N PHE A 266 13.07 2.60 -16.09
CA PHE A 266 11.76 2.86 -15.50
C PHE A 266 10.69 2.71 -16.58
N THR A 267 9.80 1.71 -16.43
CA THR A 267 8.83 1.32 -17.48
C THR A 267 7.55 2.16 -17.48
N GLY A 268 7.35 2.97 -16.46
CA GLY A 268 6.04 3.58 -16.22
C GLY A 268 5.05 2.60 -15.58
N ARG A 269 3.77 2.98 -15.58
CA ARG A 269 2.70 2.09 -15.12
C ARG A 269 2.43 1.04 -16.18
N LEU A 270 2.44 -0.21 -15.78
CA LEU A 270 2.09 -1.38 -16.58
C LEU A 270 0.61 -1.71 -16.41
#